data_5169c6a710380b9ea9cf8d07bde71c65
#
_entry.id   5169c6a710380b9ea9cf8d07bde71c65
#
_cell.length_a   1.000
_cell.length_b   1.000
_cell.length_c   1.000
_cell.angle_alpha   90.00
_cell.angle_beta   90.00
_cell.angle_gamma   90.00
#
_symmetry.space_group_name_H-M   'P 1'
#
loop_
_entity.id
_entity.type
_entity.pdbx_description
1 polymer ?
#
loop_
_entity_poly.entity_id
_entity_poly.type
_entity_poly.pdbx_seq_one_letter_code
_entity_poly.pdbx_strand_id
1 'polypeptide(L)'
;MTLFASAIAVAAEVNIFNARHYKADAEMYEKFTAATGIKVNLINGKSGALEKRIAEEGADSSADLYITADAGRCGAMDAKGLLQGGLSSETIRASVPKNFRTNKWVGVAKRARIIYYSPERVSGAELSGLTYEGLADPK
;
A
#
# COMPACT_ATOMS: atom_id res chain seq x y z
N MET A 1 -10.68 -18.71 49.72
CA MET A 1 -9.97 -17.49 49.22
C MET A 1 -9.61 -17.71 47.78
N THR A 2 -10.45 -17.23 46.84
CA THR A 2 -10.30 -17.51 45.40
C THR A 2 -9.45 -16.39 44.82
N LEU A 3 -8.22 -16.69 44.41
CA LEU A 3 -7.36 -15.74 43.69
C LEU A 3 -7.89 -15.58 42.25
N PHE A 4 -8.45 -14.41 41.95
CA PHE A 4 -8.67 -14.00 40.57
C PHE A 4 -7.34 -13.59 39.95
N ALA A 5 -6.76 -14.44 39.12
CA ALA A 5 -5.65 -14.07 38.26
C ALA A 5 -6.21 -13.16 37.15
N SER A 6 -6.01 -11.85 37.27
CA SER A 6 -6.25 -10.90 36.17
C SER A 6 -5.23 -11.19 35.07
N ALA A 7 -5.66 -11.84 34.00
CA ALA A 7 -4.87 -11.90 32.79
C ALA A 7 -4.76 -10.48 32.23
N ILE A 8 -3.56 -9.93 32.18
CA ILE A 8 -3.27 -8.68 31.47
C ILE A 8 -3.37 -9.03 29.99
N ALA A 9 -4.48 -8.69 29.36
CA ALA A 9 -4.60 -8.76 27.91
C ALA A 9 -3.66 -7.70 27.33
N VAL A 10 -2.54 -8.12 26.76
CA VAL A 10 -1.73 -7.23 25.92
C VAL A 10 -2.59 -6.91 24.71
N ALA A 11 -2.92 -5.63 24.53
CA ALA A 11 -3.67 -5.19 23.38
C ALA A 11 -2.85 -5.53 22.12
N ALA A 12 -3.47 -6.29 21.21
CA ALA A 12 -2.83 -6.61 19.94
C ALA A 12 -2.55 -5.30 19.16
N GLU A 13 -1.40 -5.23 18.52
CA GLU A 13 -1.04 -4.08 17.68
C GLU A 13 -0.49 -4.53 16.34
N VAL A 14 -0.57 -3.65 15.35
CA VAL A 14 0.00 -3.84 14.02
C VAL A 14 0.85 -2.64 13.64
N ASN A 15 2.09 -2.89 13.21
CA ASN A 15 3.06 -1.88 12.82
C ASN A 15 3.07 -1.75 11.29
N ILE A 16 2.68 -0.59 10.78
CA ILE A 16 2.59 -0.31 9.36
C ILE A 16 3.71 0.64 8.95
N PHE A 17 4.62 0.16 8.12
CA PHE A 17 5.59 1.00 7.43
C PHE A 17 4.89 1.64 6.23
N ASN A 18 4.60 2.94 6.36
CA ASN A 18 3.71 3.65 5.45
C ASN A 18 4.46 4.68 4.60
N ALA A 19 4.56 4.39 3.31
CA ALA A 19 5.09 5.32 2.30
C ALA A 19 3.98 6.05 1.53
N ARG A 20 2.74 5.94 1.98
CA ARG A 20 1.57 6.56 1.39
C ARG A 20 1.04 7.66 2.31
N HIS A 21 0.93 8.89 1.81
CA HIS A 21 0.66 10.06 2.64
C HIS A 21 -0.73 10.67 2.38
N TYR A 22 -1.78 9.84 2.29
CA TYR A 22 -3.14 10.33 2.09
C TYR A 22 -3.85 10.50 3.44
N LYS A 23 -4.44 11.68 3.67
CA LYS A 23 -5.21 11.96 4.90
C LYS A 23 -6.41 11.01 5.08
N ALA A 24 -7.01 10.57 3.98
CA ALA A 24 -8.14 9.63 4.00
C ALA A 24 -7.76 8.25 4.59
N ASP A 25 -6.49 7.88 4.57
CA ASP A 25 -6.05 6.60 5.13
C ASP A 25 -6.15 6.58 6.66
N ALA A 26 -6.06 7.72 7.34
CA ALA A 26 -6.18 7.82 8.80
C ALA A 26 -7.54 7.32 9.30
N GLU A 27 -8.62 7.75 8.65
CA GLU A 27 -9.99 7.31 8.99
C GLU A 27 -10.16 5.79 8.84
N MET A 28 -9.51 5.19 7.85
CA MET A 28 -9.53 3.73 7.65
C MET A 28 -8.87 3.00 8.83
N TYR A 29 -7.73 3.48 9.30
CA TYR A 29 -7.03 2.89 10.44
C TYR A 29 -7.81 3.06 11.76
N GLU A 30 -8.45 4.22 11.96
CA GLU A 30 -9.33 4.45 13.12
C GLU A 30 -10.53 3.49 13.12
N LYS A 31 -11.19 3.32 11.98
CA LYS A 31 -12.30 2.36 11.81
C LYS A 31 -11.85 0.92 12.07
N PHE A 32 -10.66 0.54 11.59
CA PHE A 32 -10.09 -0.78 11.85
C PHE A 32 -9.88 -0.99 13.35
N THR A 33 -9.23 -0.04 14.03
CA THR A 33 -9.01 -0.13 15.47
C THR A 33 -10.32 -0.18 16.25
N ALA A 34 -11.31 0.64 15.88
CA ALA A 34 -12.63 0.63 16.53
C ALA A 34 -13.38 -0.71 16.35
N ALA A 35 -13.23 -1.34 15.19
CA ALA A 35 -13.90 -2.62 14.89
C ALA A 35 -13.22 -3.85 15.51
N THR A 36 -11.90 -3.80 15.70
CA THR A 36 -11.10 -4.97 16.08
C THR A 36 -10.46 -4.88 17.47
N GLY A 37 -10.33 -3.69 18.04
CA GLY A 37 -9.53 -3.43 19.23
C GLY A 37 -8.01 -3.48 18.98
N ILE A 38 -7.56 -3.75 17.75
CA ILE A 38 -6.14 -3.81 17.38
C ILE A 38 -5.63 -2.40 17.13
N LYS A 39 -4.58 -2.00 17.84
CA LYS A 39 -3.95 -0.70 17.68
C LYS A 39 -3.11 -0.66 16.40
N VAL A 40 -3.24 0.41 15.63
CA VAL A 40 -2.40 0.66 14.44
C VAL A 40 -1.28 1.64 14.79
N ASN A 41 -0.04 1.20 14.63
CA ASN A 41 1.15 2.04 14.76
C ASN A 41 1.68 2.37 13.35
N LEU A 42 1.73 3.65 13.00
CA LEU A 42 2.19 4.11 11.70
C LEU A 42 3.63 4.62 11.77
N ILE A 43 4.51 3.98 11.02
CA ILE A 43 5.88 4.45 10.79
C ILE A 43 5.92 5.06 9.38
N ASN A 44 5.77 6.38 9.31
CA ASN A 44 5.74 7.10 8.04
C ASN A 44 7.15 7.38 7.52
N GLY A 45 7.35 7.22 6.21
CA GLY A 45 8.64 7.48 5.58
C GLY A 45 8.61 7.45 4.06
N LYS A 46 9.75 7.79 3.44
CA LYS A 46 9.94 7.63 1.99
C LYS A 46 10.09 6.13 1.68
N SER A 47 9.47 5.66 0.59
CA SER A 47 9.49 4.24 0.20
C SER A 47 10.89 3.62 0.25
N GLY A 48 11.89 4.25 -0.38
CA GLY A 48 13.24 3.69 -0.39
C GLY A 48 13.90 3.60 1.00
N ALA A 49 13.60 4.52 1.92
CA ALA A 49 14.12 4.48 3.28
C ALA A 49 13.48 3.34 4.09
N LEU A 50 12.17 3.17 3.96
CA LEU A 50 11.44 2.08 4.64
C LEU A 50 11.84 0.71 4.08
N GLU A 51 11.98 0.58 2.75
CA GLU A 51 12.44 -0.64 2.08
C GLU A 51 13.86 -1.04 2.53
N LYS A 52 14.76 -0.04 2.61
CA LYS A 52 16.12 -0.25 3.10
C LYS A 52 16.10 -0.73 4.56
N ARG A 53 15.31 -0.09 5.40
CA ARG A 53 15.17 -0.47 6.81
C ARG A 53 14.66 -1.90 6.96
N ILE A 54 13.59 -2.30 6.23
CA ILE A 54 13.09 -3.68 6.23
C ILE A 54 14.18 -4.66 5.81
N ALA A 55 14.96 -4.33 4.79
CA ALA A 55 16.05 -5.19 4.32
C ALA A 55 17.21 -5.32 5.33
N GLU A 56 17.52 -4.25 6.06
CA GLU A 56 18.57 -4.24 7.09
C GLU A 56 18.12 -4.96 8.36
N GLU A 57 16.88 -4.80 8.78
CA GLU A 57 16.30 -5.49 9.93
C GLU A 57 16.04 -6.98 9.64
N GLY A 58 15.77 -7.35 8.38
CA GLY A 58 15.56 -8.72 7.96
C GLY A 58 14.43 -9.41 8.72
N ALA A 59 14.72 -10.58 9.31
CA ALA A 59 13.72 -11.35 10.07
C ALA A 59 13.30 -10.67 11.39
N ASP A 60 14.09 -9.74 11.89
CA ASP A 60 13.82 -8.99 13.13
C ASP A 60 13.07 -7.69 12.85
N SER A 61 12.61 -7.45 11.60
CA SER A 61 11.87 -6.26 11.26
C SER A 61 10.58 -6.16 12.07
N SER A 62 10.35 -4.97 12.63
CA SER A 62 9.12 -4.66 13.35
C SER A 62 7.94 -4.37 12.42
N ALA A 63 8.15 -4.37 11.10
CA ALA A 63 7.09 -4.10 10.13
C ALA A 63 6.19 -5.32 9.94
N ASP A 64 4.93 -5.23 10.34
CA ASP A 64 3.90 -6.24 10.02
C ASP A 64 3.35 -6.02 8.60
N LEU A 65 3.21 -4.76 8.19
CA LEU A 65 2.74 -4.37 6.87
C LEU A 65 3.61 -3.27 6.27
N TYR A 66 3.82 -3.33 4.95
CA TYR A 66 4.41 -2.25 4.17
C TYR A 66 3.39 -1.72 3.16
N ILE A 67 3.09 -0.43 3.22
CA ILE A 67 2.17 0.24 2.30
C ILE A 67 2.93 1.23 1.43
N THR A 68 2.80 1.06 0.11
CA THR A 68 3.42 1.94 -0.88
C THR A 68 2.43 2.35 -1.97
N ALA A 69 2.75 3.38 -2.73
CA ALA A 69 1.89 3.89 -3.80
C ALA A 69 2.08 3.18 -5.15
N ASP A 70 3.03 2.24 -5.26
CA ASP A 70 3.41 1.61 -6.53
C ASP A 70 3.58 0.09 -6.39
N ALA A 71 2.82 -0.67 -7.17
CA ALA A 71 2.89 -2.13 -7.20
C ALA A 71 4.27 -2.66 -7.66
N GLY A 72 5.00 -1.93 -8.50
CA GLY A 72 6.36 -2.29 -8.91
C GLY A 72 7.33 -2.37 -7.73
N ARG A 73 7.13 -1.55 -6.70
CA ARG A 73 7.91 -1.63 -5.46
C ARG A 73 7.62 -2.90 -4.68
N CYS A 74 6.35 -3.30 -4.59
CA CYS A 74 5.98 -4.58 -3.97
C CYS A 74 6.62 -5.76 -4.73
N GLY A 75 6.60 -5.74 -6.07
CA GLY A 75 7.29 -6.74 -6.89
C GLY A 75 8.80 -6.79 -6.67
N ALA A 76 9.45 -5.63 -6.53
CA ALA A 76 10.88 -5.56 -6.25
C ALA A 76 11.22 -6.07 -4.85
N MET A 77 10.38 -5.81 -3.84
CA MET A 77 10.53 -6.35 -2.48
C MET A 77 10.35 -7.88 -2.47
N ASP A 78 9.36 -8.37 -3.23
CA ASP A 78 9.12 -9.81 -3.40
C ASP A 78 10.31 -10.51 -4.06
N ALA A 79 10.85 -9.96 -5.14
CA ALA A 79 12.04 -10.49 -5.83
C ALA A 79 13.28 -10.57 -4.93
N LYS A 80 13.37 -9.70 -3.92
CA LYS A 80 14.42 -9.71 -2.88
C LYS A 80 14.12 -10.65 -1.71
N GLY A 81 12.98 -11.34 -1.70
CA GLY A 81 12.59 -12.21 -0.60
C GLY A 81 12.19 -11.48 0.69
N LEU A 82 11.87 -10.20 0.62
CA LEU A 82 11.56 -9.36 1.78
C LEU A 82 10.07 -9.37 2.17
N LEU A 83 9.22 -10.04 1.41
CA LEU A 83 7.80 -10.19 1.70
C LEU A 83 7.48 -11.62 2.13
N GLN A 84 6.76 -11.74 3.25
CA GLN A 84 6.26 -13.02 3.73
C GLN A 84 5.08 -13.48 2.88
N GLY A 85 5.03 -14.77 2.55
CA GLY A 85 3.92 -15.39 1.85
C GLY A 85 2.74 -15.73 2.78
N GLY A 86 1.68 -16.29 2.18
CA GLY A 86 0.51 -16.76 2.93
C GLY A 86 -0.66 -15.78 2.96
N LEU A 87 -0.61 -14.68 2.20
CA LEU A 87 -1.73 -13.77 2.04
C LEU A 87 -2.90 -14.51 1.37
N SER A 88 -3.83 -14.99 2.18
CA SER A 88 -4.98 -15.80 1.77
C SER A 88 -6.25 -15.25 2.38
N SER A 89 -7.04 -14.52 1.58
CA SER A 89 -8.34 -13.99 1.95
C SER A 89 -9.31 -14.16 0.80
N GLU A 90 -10.45 -14.76 1.06
CA GLU A 90 -11.52 -14.92 0.06
C GLU A 90 -12.05 -13.56 -0.39
N THR A 91 -12.20 -12.62 0.54
CA THR A 91 -12.61 -11.24 0.24
C THR A 91 -11.64 -10.55 -0.72
N ILE A 92 -10.32 -10.70 -0.50
CA ILE A 92 -9.31 -10.16 -1.41
C ILE A 92 -9.39 -10.84 -2.78
N ARG A 93 -9.58 -12.16 -2.82
CA ARG A 93 -9.69 -12.91 -4.07
C ARG A 93 -10.91 -12.50 -4.89
N ALA A 94 -12.03 -12.25 -4.23
CA ALA A 94 -13.26 -11.82 -4.88
C ALA A 94 -13.18 -10.38 -5.39
N SER A 95 -12.49 -9.49 -4.65
CA SER A 95 -12.50 -8.05 -4.90
C SER A 95 -11.34 -7.55 -5.76
N VAL A 96 -10.19 -8.24 -5.76
CA VAL A 96 -8.97 -7.79 -6.44
C VAL A 96 -8.62 -8.72 -7.60
N PRO A 97 -8.54 -8.22 -8.85
CA PRO A 97 -8.14 -9.04 -10.01
C PRO A 97 -6.76 -9.69 -9.83
N LYS A 98 -6.57 -10.87 -10.44
CA LYS A 98 -5.35 -11.69 -10.29
C LYS A 98 -4.04 -10.95 -10.61
N ASN A 99 -4.06 -10.05 -11.59
CA ASN A 99 -2.89 -9.26 -12.00
C ASN A 99 -2.50 -8.15 -11.01
N PHE A 100 -3.33 -7.90 -9.98
CA PHE A 100 -3.06 -6.91 -8.93
C PHE A 100 -2.89 -7.52 -7.55
N ARG A 101 -2.62 -8.82 -7.47
CA ARG A 101 -2.33 -9.53 -6.22
C ARG A 101 -1.44 -10.75 -6.43
N THR A 102 -0.70 -11.08 -5.41
CA THR A 102 0.02 -12.36 -5.28
C THR A 102 -0.36 -12.99 -3.93
N ASN A 103 0.35 -14.02 -3.50
CA ASN A 103 0.23 -14.53 -2.13
C ASN A 103 1.07 -13.72 -1.10
N LYS A 104 1.71 -12.62 -1.54
CA LYS A 104 2.58 -11.79 -0.70
C LYS A 104 2.20 -10.32 -0.69
N TRP A 105 1.50 -9.83 -1.69
CA TRP A 105 1.04 -8.45 -1.75
C TRP A 105 -0.29 -8.30 -2.50
N VAL A 106 -0.98 -7.20 -2.27
CA VAL A 106 -2.26 -6.87 -2.88
C VAL A 106 -2.35 -5.39 -3.22
N GLY A 107 -2.89 -5.06 -4.39
CA GLY A 107 -3.23 -3.71 -4.79
C GLY A 107 -4.58 -3.31 -4.20
N VAL A 108 -4.58 -2.35 -3.28
CA VAL A 108 -5.80 -1.87 -2.60
C VAL A 108 -6.46 -0.66 -3.27
N ALA A 109 -5.76 -0.03 -4.23
CA ALA A 109 -6.29 1.10 -5.00
C ALA A 109 -5.61 1.15 -6.36
N LYS A 110 -6.30 1.68 -7.36
CA LYS A 110 -5.72 1.99 -8.67
C LYS A 110 -5.97 3.45 -9.02
N ARG A 111 -5.08 4.03 -9.80
CA ARG A 111 -5.22 5.37 -10.37
C ARG A 111 -4.87 5.33 -11.84
N ALA A 112 -5.54 6.15 -12.63
CA ALA A 112 -5.17 6.39 -14.01
C ALA A 112 -4.17 7.56 -14.08
N ARG A 113 -3.20 7.45 -14.96
CA ARG A 113 -2.43 8.59 -15.45
C ARG A 113 -3.13 9.07 -16.71
N ILE A 114 -3.49 10.33 -16.75
CA ILE A 114 -4.20 10.92 -17.88
C ILE A 114 -3.40 12.11 -18.42
N ILE A 115 -3.61 12.42 -19.68
CA ILE A 115 -3.05 13.60 -20.32
C ILE A 115 -3.90 14.80 -19.94
N TYR A 116 -3.30 15.82 -19.33
CA TYR A 116 -3.90 17.11 -19.09
C TYR A 116 -3.40 18.10 -20.13
N TYR A 117 -4.26 18.98 -20.58
CA TYR A 117 -3.94 20.03 -21.53
C TYR A 117 -4.52 21.38 -21.12
N SER A 118 -3.93 22.48 -21.62
CA SER A 118 -4.48 23.83 -21.48
C SER A 118 -5.38 24.12 -22.67
N PRO A 119 -6.68 24.35 -22.49
CA PRO A 119 -7.59 24.66 -23.57
C PRO A 119 -7.29 26.01 -24.25
N GLU A 120 -6.51 26.87 -23.61
CA GLU A 120 -6.05 28.15 -24.18
C GLU A 120 -4.91 27.95 -25.20
N ARG A 121 -4.19 26.83 -25.14
CA ARG A 121 -3.01 26.55 -25.97
C ARG A 121 -3.19 25.43 -26.95
N VAL A 122 -4.11 24.50 -26.69
CA VAL A 122 -4.32 23.29 -27.49
C VAL A 122 -5.84 23.09 -27.61
N SER A 123 -6.32 22.93 -28.82
CA SER A 123 -7.74 22.63 -29.05
C SER A 123 -8.05 21.14 -28.83
N GLY A 124 -9.30 20.82 -28.52
CA GLY A 124 -9.76 19.44 -28.41
C GLY A 124 -9.60 18.63 -29.72
N ALA A 125 -9.67 19.30 -30.87
CA ALA A 125 -9.46 18.69 -32.17
C ALA A 125 -8.02 18.19 -32.38
N GLU A 126 -7.02 18.94 -31.88
CA GLU A 126 -5.61 18.55 -31.94
C GLU A 126 -5.29 17.34 -31.03
N LEU A 127 -6.13 17.08 -30.05
CA LEU A 127 -5.98 15.95 -29.13
C LEU A 127 -6.70 14.68 -29.62
N SER A 128 -7.50 14.80 -30.67
CA SER A 128 -8.23 13.66 -31.22
C SER A 128 -7.26 12.58 -31.68
N GLY A 129 -7.33 11.39 -31.07
CA GLY A 129 -6.43 10.28 -31.34
C GLY A 129 -5.04 10.39 -30.72
N LEU A 130 -4.78 11.39 -29.87
CA LEU A 130 -3.49 11.50 -29.18
C LEU A 130 -3.27 10.31 -28.25
N THR A 131 -2.12 9.67 -28.41
CA THR A 131 -1.63 8.60 -27.53
C THR A 131 -0.45 9.11 -26.69
N TYR A 132 0.02 8.29 -25.75
CA TYR A 132 1.24 8.63 -24.99
C TYR A 132 2.47 8.70 -25.89
N GLU A 133 2.55 7.85 -26.89
CA GLU A 133 3.62 7.84 -27.89
C GLU A 133 3.57 9.11 -28.72
N GLY A 134 2.39 9.57 -29.09
CA GLY A 134 2.18 10.81 -29.85
C GLY A 134 2.62 12.08 -29.11
N LEU A 135 2.82 12.03 -27.79
CA LEU A 135 3.42 13.15 -27.05
C LEU A 135 4.91 13.37 -27.35
N ALA A 136 5.57 12.39 -27.95
CA ALA A 136 6.98 12.47 -28.36
C ALA A 136 7.16 13.06 -29.76
N ASP A 137 6.10 13.23 -30.54
CA ASP A 137 6.16 13.80 -31.89
C ASP A 137 6.47 15.31 -31.80
N PRO A 138 7.58 15.76 -32.39
CA PRO A 138 7.85 17.17 -32.53
C PRO A 138 6.86 17.79 -33.53
N LYS A 139 6.00 18.67 -33.04
CA LYS A 139 5.11 19.49 -33.87
C LYS A 139 5.73 20.86 -34.12
#